data_0cc12d2360acdbf102cb05d73efd71a3
#
_entry.id   0cc12d2360acdbf102cb05d73efd71a3
#
_cell.length_a   1.000
_cell.length_b   1.000
_cell.length_c   1.000
_cell.angle_alpha   90.00
_cell.angle_beta   90.00
_cell.angle_gamma   90.00
#
_symmetry.space_group_name_H-M   'P 1'
#
loop_
_entity.id
_entity.type
_entity.pdbx_description
1 polymer ?
#
loop_
_entity_poly.entity_id
_entity_poly.type
_entity_poly.pdbx_seq_one_letter_code
_entity_poly.pdbx_strand_id
1 'polypeptide(L)'
;MRKSVILVLVAAMARSSVLATEGLLSSSYEEVASILGKPSSHDNGNVSGIRYDRYHFETRGWKAAVLFIDGKAQKLDTEKSDGSPLSVEDKKAIFEAYDVPNTGEDSKLRGWRQLSENHFIRGDGRVHIITHLSSMTVFWDDLPREFW
;
A
#
# COMPACT_ATOMS: atom_id res chain seq x y z
N MET A 1 -20.75 -8.32 2.01
CA MET A 1 -20.35 -7.16 2.82
C MET A 1 -18.83 -6.98 3.01
N ARG A 2 -18.02 -7.99 2.73
CA ARG A 2 -16.54 -7.90 2.87
C ARG A 2 -15.83 -7.17 1.72
N LYS A 3 -16.52 -6.88 0.63
CA LYS A 3 -15.97 -6.20 -0.56
C LYS A 3 -15.76 -4.68 -0.37
N SER A 4 -16.24 -4.11 0.75
CA SER A 4 -16.41 -2.66 0.82
C SER A 4 -15.17 -1.88 1.22
N VAL A 5 -14.18 -2.46 1.86
CA VAL A 5 -13.07 -1.67 2.43
C VAL A 5 -11.86 -1.63 1.51
N ILE A 6 -11.53 -2.74 0.87
CA ILE A 6 -10.58 -2.67 -0.26
C ILE A 6 -11.20 -1.84 -1.37
N LEU A 7 -12.52 -1.95 -1.59
CA LEU A 7 -13.22 -1.11 -2.55
C LEU A 7 -13.21 0.37 -2.15
N VAL A 8 -13.26 0.70 -0.86
CA VAL A 8 -13.13 2.10 -0.38
C VAL A 8 -11.69 2.59 -0.51
N LEU A 9 -10.69 1.78 -0.20
CA LEU A 9 -9.29 2.09 -0.48
C LEU A 9 -9.06 2.23 -1.99
N VAL A 10 -9.59 1.34 -2.80
CA VAL A 10 -9.49 1.37 -4.26
C VAL A 10 -10.34 2.49 -4.87
N ALA A 11 -11.57 2.70 -4.40
CA ALA A 11 -12.46 3.76 -4.92
C ALA A 11 -12.02 5.16 -4.51
N ALA A 12 -11.44 5.33 -3.32
CA ALA A 12 -10.85 6.58 -2.89
C ALA A 12 -9.57 6.90 -3.68
N MET A 13 -8.82 5.87 -4.09
CA MET A 13 -7.66 6.00 -4.97
C MET A 13 -8.03 6.41 -6.40
N ALA A 14 -9.22 6.05 -6.89
CA ALA A 14 -9.70 6.37 -8.24
C ALA A 14 -10.11 7.84 -8.43
N ARG A 15 -10.20 8.63 -7.36
CA ARG A 15 -10.65 10.05 -7.41
C ARG A 15 -9.55 11.04 -7.77
N SER A 16 -8.29 10.63 -7.75
CA SER A 16 -7.15 11.46 -8.15
C SER A 16 -6.30 10.69 -9.14
N SER A 17 -5.94 11.31 -10.27
CA SER A 17 -5.09 10.68 -11.29
C SER A 17 -3.69 10.31 -10.76
N VAL A 18 -3.20 10.99 -9.74
CA VAL A 18 -1.92 10.70 -9.07
C VAL A 18 -2.07 9.49 -8.15
N LEU A 19 -3.17 9.40 -7.40
CA LEU A 19 -3.46 8.27 -6.51
C LEU A 19 -3.80 6.98 -7.27
N ALA A 20 -4.30 7.08 -8.51
CA ALA A 20 -4.67 5.91 -9.33
C ALA A 20 -3.47 5.03 -9.72
N THR A 21 -2.25 5.59 -9.79
CA THR A 21 -1.03 4.85 -10.18
C THR A 21 -0.13 4.47 -9.02
N GLU A 22 -0.26 5.15 -7.90
CA GLU A 22 0.65 5.04 -6.76
C GLU A 22 -0.06 4.72 -5.45
N GLY A 23 -1.41 4.62 -5.49
CA GLY A 23 -2.23 4.35 -4.32
C GLY A 23 -2.04 5.42 -3.24
N LEU A 24 -1.84 5.01 -2.00
CA LEU A 24 -1.55 5.92 -0.89
C LEU A 24 -0.07 6.31 -0.79
N LEU A 25 0.82 5.67 -1.55
CA LEU A 25 2.24 6.01 -1.53
C LEU A 25 2.46 7.44 -2.02
N SER A 26 3.40 8.12 -1.43
CA SER A 26 3.71 9.55 -1.62
C SER A 26 2.65 10.54 -1.14
N SER A 27 1.55 10.08 -0.57
CA SER A 27 0.54 10.96 0.03
C SER A 27 1.03 11.56 1.35
N SER A 28 0.50 12.75 1.66
CA SER A 28 0.69 13.37 2.98
C SER A 28 -0.13 12.65 4.06
N TYR A 29 0.17 12.93 5.33
CA TYR A 29 -0.65 12.43 6.43
C TYR A 29 -2.12 12.88 6.30
N GLU A 30 -2.36 14.13 5.94
CA GLU A 30 -3.71 14.68 5.79
C GLU A 30 -4.50 13.96 4.68
N GLU A 31 -3.84 13.66 3.57
CA GLU A 31 -4.46 12.92 2.46
C GLU A 31 -4.79 11.48 2.90
N VAL A 32 -3.87 10.81 3.57
CA VAL A 32 -4.10 9.45 4.10
C VAL A 32 -5.23 9.46 5.13
N ALA A 33 -5.21 10.39 6.08
CA ALA A 33 -6.25 10.51 7.10
C ALA A 33 -7.63 10.86 6.52
N SER A 34 -7.67 11.61 5.43
CA SER A 34 -8.93 11.91 4.72
C SER A 34 -9.58 10.65 4.13
N ILE A 35 -8.79 9.64 3.81
CA ILE A 35 -9.22 8.37 3.22
C ILE A 35 -9.48 7.30 4.29
N LEU A 36 -8.55 7.12 5.22
CA LEU A 36 -8.58 6.05 6.22
C LEU A 36 -9.27 6.45 7.54
N GLY A 37 -9.50 7.75 7.73
CA GLY A 37 -10.08 8.28 8.95
C GLY A 37 -9.03 8.61 10.02
N LYS A 38 -9.49 8.74 11.27
CA LYS A 38 -8.62 9.03 12.40
C LYS A 38 -7.76 7.81 12.75
N PRO A 39 -6.44 7.97 12.95
CA PRO A 39 -5.60 6.86 13.37
C PRO A 39 -5.96 6.37 14.77
N SER A 40 -5.84 5.07 14.99
CA SER A 40 -6.04 4.43 16.30
C SER A 40 -4.81 4.57 17.19
N SER A 41 -3.63 4.66 16.60
CA SER A 41 -2.37 4.87 17.31
C SER A 41 -1.30 5.46 16.39
N HIS A 42 -0.23 5.97 17.00
CA HIS A 42 0.89 6.57 16.31
C HIS A 42 2.16 6.23 17.05
N ASP A 43 3.18 5.82 16.33
CA ASP A 43 4.53 5.70 16.85
C ASP A 43 5.52 6.39 15.90
N ASN A 44 6.69 6.71 16.43
CA ASN A 44 7.77 7.32 15.66
C ASN A 44 9.12 6.80 16.14
N GLY A 45 10.13 7.02 15.36
CA GLY A 45 11.47 6.59 15.71
C GLY A 45 12.51 7.09 14.73
N ASN A 46 13.69 6.50 14.88
CA ASN A 46 14.82 6.76 14.01
C ASN A 46 15.54 5.43 13.74
N VAL A 47 15.72 5.12 12.48
CA VAL A 47 16.47 3.94 12.03
C VAL A 47 17.59 4.40 11.12
N SER A 48 18.83 4.14 11.52
CA SER A 48 20.04 4.52 10.75
C SER A 48 20.07 6.01 10.39
N GLY A 49 19.64 6.89 11.31
CA GLY A 49 19.58 8.32 11.08
C GLY A 49 18.35 8.84 10.35
N ILE A 50 17.49 7.96 9.90
CA ILE A 50 16.25 8.31 9.17
C ILE A 50 15.10 8.37 10.17
N ARG A 51 14.50 9.54 10.31
CA ARG A 51 13.29 9.72 11.12
C ARG A 51 12.06 9.22 10.38
N TYR A 52 11.18 8.56 11.11
CA TYR A 52 9.90 8.10 10.56
C TYR A 52 8.77 8.35 11.55
N ASP A 53 7.56 8.46 10.99
CA ASP A 53 6.29 8.39 11.70
C ASP A 53 5.49 7.21 11.15
N ARG A 54 4.87 6.44 12.04
CA ARG A 54 3.99 5.34 11.64
C ARG A 54 2.65 5.51 12.30
N TYR A 55 1.61 5.59 11.46
CA TYR A 55 0.22 5.71 11.91
C TYR A 55 -0.51 4.42 11.63
N HIS A 56 -1.26 3.98 12.64
CA HIS A 56 -2.10 2.80 12.55
C HIS A 56 -3.56 3.22 12.41
N PHE A 57 -4.24 2.63 11.44
CA PHE A 57 -5.64 2.89 11.15
C PHE A 57 -6.42 1.59 11.27
N GLU A 58 -7.63 1.66 11.75
CA GLU A 58 -8.54 0.53 11.80
C GLU A 58 -9.88 0.96 11.25
N THR A 59 -10.34 0.29 10.18
CA THR A 59 -11.56 0.65 9.50
C THR A 59 -12.24 -0.57 8.90
N ARG A 60 -13.51 -0.78 9.26
CA ARG A 60 -14.40 -1.78 8.69
C ARG A 60 -13.80 -3.19 8.57
N GLY A 61 -13.11 -3.66 9.60
CA GLY A 61 -12.53 -4.99 9.64
C GLY A 61 -11.13 -5.09 9.05
N TRP A 62 -10.49 -3.97 8.76
CA TRP A 62 -9.12 -3.88 8.27
C TRP A 62 -8.24 -3.05 9.19
N LYS A 63 -7.00 -3.44 9.29
CA LYS A 63 -5.92 -2.65 9.90
C LYS A 63 -4.94 -2.24 8.82
N ALA A 64 -4.53 -1.00 8.86
CA ALA A 64 -3.49 -0.47 7.97
C ALA A 64 -2.44 0.26 8.81
N ALA A 65 -1.17 0.01 8.53
CA ALA A 65 -0.07 0.78 9.09
C ALA A 65 0.63 1.53 7.96
N VAL A 66 0.72 2.84 8.08
CA VAL A 66 1.35 3.69 7.07
C VAL A 66 2.60 4.33 7.65
N LEU A 67 3.73 4.07 7.00
CA LEU A 67 5.03 4.63 7.35
C LEU A 67 5.26 5.90 6.54
N PHE A 68 5.56 7.00 7.23
CA PHE A 68 5.90 8.29 6.64
C PHE A 68 7.37 8.61 6.87
N ILE A 69 8.04 9.04 5.82
CA ILE A 69 9.39 9.62 5.86
C ILE A 69 9.32 10.97 5.14
N ASP A 70 9.83 12.02 5.76
CA ASP A 70 9.76 13.38 5.25
C ASP A 70 8.32 13.84 4.89
N GLY A 71 7.35 13.41 5.70
CA GLY A 71 5.94 13.78 5.55
C GLY A 71 5.21 13.08 4.42
N LYS A 72 5.82 12.09 3.78
CA LYS A 72 5.22 11.32 2.69
C LYS A 72 5.13 9.84 3.02
N ALA A 73 4.00 9.22 2.67
CA ALA A 73 3.79 7.79 2.83
C ALA A 73 4.73 6.99 1.92
N GLN A 74 5.53 6.11 2.53
CA GLN A 74 6.55 5.31 1.84
C GLN A 74 6.23 3.82 1.86
N LYS A 75 5.42 3.36 2.82
CA LYS A 75 5.09 1.96 3.00
C LYS A 75 3.70 1.84 3.59
N LEU A 76 2.95 0.88 3.09
CA LEU A 76 1.61 0.53 3.57
C LEU A 76 1.56 -0.95 3.89
N ASP A 77 1.25 -1.29 5.15
CA ASP A 77 0.93 -2.64 5.58
C ASP A 77 -0.58 -2.76 5.75
N THR A 78 -1.20 -3.78 5.15
CA THR A 78 -2.64 -4.00 5.23
C THR A 78 -2.91 -5.43 5.70
N GLU A 79 -3.76 -5.59 6.70
CA GLU A 79 -4.20 -6.90 7.20
C GLU A 79 -5.67 -6.84 7.64
N LYS A 80 -6.30 -8.01 7.73
CA LYS A 80 -7.64 -8.11 8.33
C LYS A 80 -7.56 -7.98 9.84
N SER A 81 -8.51 -7.27 10.44
CA SER A 81 -8.55 -7.03 11.90
C SER A 81 -8.67 -8.32 12.71
N ASP A 82 -9.30 -9.35 12.17
CA ASP A 82 -9.47 -10.65 12.81
C ASP A 82 -8.30 -11.63 12.55
N GLY A 83 -7.26 -11.20 11.82
CA GLY A 83 -6.12 -12.03 11.47
C GLY A 83 -6.40 -13.12 10.44
N SER A 84 -7.60 -13.14 9.84
CA SER A 84 -7.95 -14.16 8.84
C SER A 84 -7.11 -14.00 7.56
N PRO A 85 -6.90 -15.09 6.81
CA PRO A 85 -6.14 -15.03 5.56
C PRO A 85 -6.77 -14.09 4.53
N LEU A 86 -5.93 -13.44 3.73
CA LEU A 86 -6.37 -12.66 2.58
C LEU A 86 -6.88 -13.60 1.48
N SER A 87 -8.06 -13.29 0.93
CA SER A 87 -8.58 -14.02 -0.22
C SER A 87 -7.82 -13.67 -1.50
N VAL A 88 -8.00 -14.47 -2.54
CA VAL A 88 -7.44 -14.18 -3.88
C VAL A 88 -7.96 -12.84 -4.39
N GLU A 89 -9.24 -12.56 -4.18
CA GLU A 89 -9.88 -11.29 -4.58
C GLU A 89 -9.31 -10.11 -3.82
N ASP A 90 -9.03 -10.25 -2.51
CA ASP A 90 -8.39 -9.21 -1.70
C ASP A 90 -7.01 -8.86 -2.26
N LYS A 91 -6.18 -9.88 -2.53
CA LYS A 91 -4.84 -9.70 -3.11
C LYS A 91 -4.90 -9.06 -4.49
N LYS A 92 -5.78 -9.56 -5.36
CA LYS A 92 -5.99 -9.01 -6.70
C LYS A 92 -6.37 -7.53 -6.67
N ALA A 93 -7.28 -7.14 -5.79
CA ALA A 93 -7.69 -5.74 -5.63
C ALA A 93 -6.51 -4.83 -5.23
N ILE A 94 -5.62 -5.31 -4.36
CA ILE A 94 -4.44 -4.54 -3.97
C ILE A 94 -3.46 -4.41 -5.15
N PHE A 95 -3.18 -5.47 -5.88
CA PHE A 95 -2.34 -5.38 -7.08
C PHE A 95 -2.92 -4.43 -8.13
N GLU A 96 -4.22 -4.47 -8.38
CA GLU A 96 -4.91 -3.59 -9.33
C GLU A 96 -4.85 -2.12 -8.90
N ALA A 97 -4.89 -1.82 -7.60
CA ALA A 97 -4.82 -0.47 -7.08
C ALA A 97 -3.49 0.24 -7.39
N TYR A 98 -2.43 -0.53 -7.57
CA TYR A 98 -1.09 -0.03 -7.87
C TYR A 98 -0.63 -0.31 -9.31
N ASP A 99 -1.55 -0.77 -10.15
CA ASP A 99 -1.23 -1.05 -11.54
C ASP A 99 -0.89 0.23 -12.31
N VAL A 100 0.00 0.09 -13.29
CA VAL A 100 0.32 1.21 -14.19
C VAL A 100 -0.82 1.39 -15.18
N PRO A 101 -1.31 2.62 -15.42
CA PRO A 101 -2.37 2.86 -16.39
C PRO A 101 -2.01 2.36 -17.77
N ASN A 102 -3.03 1.91 -18.50
CA ASN A 102 -2.87 1.44 -19.86
C ASN A 102 -2.45 2.58 -20.80
N THR A 103 -1.17 2.61 -21.15
CA THR A 103 -0.65 3.57 -22.12
C THR A 103 -0.83 3.13 -23.59
N GLY A 104 -1.43 1.96 -23.84
CA GLY A 104 -1.60 1.41 -25.18
C GLY A 104 -0.35 0.76 -25.75
N GLU A 105 0.80 0.98 -25.18
CA GLU A 105 2.08 0.44 -25.61
C GLU A 105 2.47 -0.76 -24.75
N ASP A 106 2.88 -1.82 -25.35
CA ASP A 106 3.42 -3.08 -24.82
C ASP A 106 2.83 -3.60 -23.46
N SER A 107 1.95 -4.59 -23.57
CA SER A 107 1.33 -5.27 -22.43
C SER A 107 2.32 -5.94 -21.46
N LYS A 108 3.56 -6.16 -21.87
CA LYS A 108 4.61 -6.77 -21.05
C LYS A 108 5.15 -5.83 -19.97
N LEU A 109 5.04 -4.51 -20.18
CA LEU A 109 5.50 -3.50 -19.21
C LEU A 109 4.49 -3.23 -18.09
N ARG A 110 3.29 -3.78 -18.16
CA ARG A 110 2.19 -3.51 -17.24
C ARG A 110 2.06 -4.51 -16.11
N GLY A 111 2.71 -5.65 -16.26
CA GLY A 111 2.58 -6.73 -15.29
C GLY A 111 3.43 -6.50 -14.07
N TRP A 112 3.17 -7.33 -13.10
CA TRP A 112 4.01 -7.51 -11.94
C TRP A 112 5.00 -8.63 -12.23
N ARG A 113 6.26 -8.40 -11.94
CA ARG A 113 7.30 -9.42 -12.01
C ARG A 113 7.50 -10.04 -10.64
N GLN A 114 7.42 -11.34 -10.56
CA GLN A 114 7.70 -12.07 -9.32
C GLN A 114 9.22 -12.21 -9.13
N LEU A 115 9.73 -11.73 -7.99
CA LEU A 115 11.13 -11.82 -7.61
C LEU A 115 11.40 -13.04 -6.73
N SER A 116 10.44 -13.43 -5.90
CA SER A 116 10.45 -14.62 -5.07
C SER A 116 9.02 -15.08 -4.83
N GLU A 117 8.82 -16.16 -4.07
CA GLU A 117 7.51 -16.76 -3.81
C GLU A 117 6.44 -15.73 -3.38
N ASN A 118 6.83 -14.73 -2.60
CA ASN A 118 5.91 -13.73 -2.05
C ASN A 118 6.32 -12.28 -2.30
N HIS A 119 7.30 -12.04 -3.16
CA HIS A 119 7.80 -10.69 -3.46
C HIS A 119 7.63 -10.38 -4.94
N PHE A 120 6.94 -9.28 -5.20
CA PHE A 120 6.62 -8.82 -6.55
C PHE A 120 7.12 -7.38 -6.73
N ILE A 121 7.57 -7.07 -7.93
CA ILE A 121 7.90 -5.71 -8.33
C ILE A 121 7.05 -5.30 -9.53
N ARG A 122 6.52 -4.08 -9.51
CA ARG A 122 5.76 -3.54 -10.63
C ARG A 122 6.65 -3.39 -11.87
N GLY A 123 6.06 -3.52 -13.06
CA GLY A 123 6.80 -3.50 -14.32
C GLY A 123 7.69 -2.27 -14.53
N ASP A 124 7.34 -1.12 -13.93
CA ASP A 124 8.16 0.10 -13.96
C ASP A 124 9.30 0.10 -12.91
N GLY A 125 9.40 -0.93 -12.08
CA GLY A 125 10.44 -1.07 -11.06
C GLY A 125 10.27 -0.17 -9.82
N ARG A 126 9.18 0.58 -9.72
CA ARG A 126 9.01 1.61 -8.68
C ARG A 126 8.31 1.14 -7.42
N VAL A 127 7.45 0.14 -7.52
CA VAL A 127 6.62 -0.34 -6.41
C VAL A 127 6.86 -1.80 -6.17
N HIS A 128 7.07 -2.15 -4.91
CA HIS A 128 7.15 -3.53 -4.44
C HIS A 128 5.89 -3.92 -3.69
N ILE A 129 5.49 -5.18 -3.83
CA ILE A 129 4.49 -5.82 -2.98
C ILE A 129 5.08 -7.10 -2.40
N ILE A 130 4.98 -7.23 -1.07
CA ILE A 130 5.26 -8.49 -0.37
C ILE A 130 3.95 -9.04 0.16
N THR A 131 3.64 -10.28 -0.20
CA THR A 131 2.41 -10.96 0.22
C THR A 131 2.72 -11.91 1.38
N HIS A 132 1.87 -11.89 2.39
CA HIS A 132 1.84 -12.85 3.48
C HIS A 132 0.48 -13.53 3.52
N LEU A 133 0.32 -14.53 4.40
CA LEU A 133 -0.95 -15.24 4.52
C LEU A 133 -2.13 -14.30 4.83
N SER A 134 -1.94 -13.41 5.79
CA SER A 134 -3.00 -12.51 6.30
C SER A 134 -2.71 -11.03 6.11
N SER A 135 -1.61 -10.67 5.44
CA SER A 135 -1.22 -9.28 5.22
C SER A 135 -0.53 -9.06 3.88
N MET A 136 -0.52 -7.83 3.44
CA MET A 136 0.28 -7.38 2.29
C MET A 136 0.98 -6.08 2.63
N THR A 137 2.22 -5.97 2.16
CA THR A 137 3.04 -4.77 2.30
C THR A 137 3.30 -4.20 0.92
N VAL A 138 3.04 -2.89 0.75
CA VAL A 138 3.33 -2.14 -0.47
C VAL A 138 4.31 -1.02 -0.13
N PHE A 139 5.37 -0.88 -0.90
CA PHE A 139 6.37 0.16 -0.63
C PHE A 139 7.12 0.59 -1.90
N TRP A 140 7.75 1.76 -1.81
CA TRP A 140 8.60 2.29 -2.87
C TRP A 140 9.93 1.55 -2.98
N ASP A 141 10.44 1.40 -4.20
CA ASP A 141 11.75 0.79 -4.47
C ASP A 141 12.91 1.52 -3.80
N ASP A 142 12.80 2.82 -3.64
CA ASP A 142 13.82 3.65 -2.98
C ASP A 142 13.71 3.69 -1.45
N LEU A 143 12.73 2.98 -0.87
CA LEU A 143 12.65 2.84 0.59
C LEU A 143 13.90 2.12 1.10
N PRO A 144 14.62 2.69 2.09
CA PRO A 144 15.80 2.04 2.66
C PRO A 144 15.48 0.64 3.17
N ARG A 145 16.40 -0.30 2.93
CA ARG A 145 16.19 -1.73 3.23
C ARG A 145 15.90 -2.01 4.69
N GLU A 146 16.35 -1.14 5.59
CA GLU A 146 16.08 -1.22 7.03
C GLU A 146 14.57 -1.15 7.35
N PHE A 147 13.77 -0.62 6.42
CA PHE A 147 12.31 -0.49 6.55
C PHE A 147 11.52 -1.55 5.77
N TRP A 148 12.16 -2.41 5.02
CA TRP A 148 11.49 -3.42 4.20
C TRP A 148 10.78 -4.48 5.03
#